data_dbc087027492ce388bb44e373c6f4c65
#
_entry.id   dbc087027492ce388bb44e373c6f4c65
#
_cell.length_a   1.000
_cell.length_b   1.000
_cell.length_c   1.000
_cell.angle_alpha   90.00
_cell.angle_beta   90.00
_cell.angle_gamma   90.00
#
_symmetry.space_group_name_H-M   'P 1'
#
loop_
_entity.id
_entity.type
_entity.pdbx_description
1 polymer ?
#
loop_
_entity_poly.entity_id
_entity_poly.type
_entity_poly.pdbx_seq_one_letter_code
_entity_poly.pdbx_strand_id
1 'polypeptide(L)'
;MKKIYSLLFVALLLAACSDNSSSPNEEAENTQSTQESKIFIFGSDYTTGELYINSTEQTFLFNQDSKVIAAGENVYVLERYGADNVIKLSKEKNADKYEVSWQIALEDASNPSDIVSINNEKLWLSQEGADNILQLDANTGKVLEQINIQKFKDKNGLSAGAVDLEIKNDTLFVLLQRYAFDSEKFSTYYPNKGLLALYNKNSGEFLDTLSLLSKNPTAMKISNDKLYIASLGPYNDSYGTDADSLRGIEIFDAKNSKSHFIISGKELGGGIYAFVTSTTEPIAFAAIYKSFGDAPLTQIDLENSSNKIIEGVQDAEGGLAFDNVSETLYIGDRTYGNEKVYTWQNDSLETLDYQGTLPPYNMAVLN
;
A
#
# COMPACT_ATOMS: atom_id res chain seq x y z
N MET A 1 -13.18 3.70 -61.37
CA MET A 1 -14.35 4.58 -61.66
C MET A 1 -14.53 5.48 -60.46
N LYS A 2 -14.35 6.78 -60.67
CA LYS A 2 -14.52 7.90 -59.72
C LYS A 2 -15.99 8.05 -59.33
N LYS A 3 -16.28 8.43 -58.08
CA LYS A 3 -17.30 9.42 -57.78
C LYS A 3 -16.98 10.13 -56.44
N ILE A 4 -16.62 11.37 -56.62
CA ILE A 4 -16.57 12.50 -55.67
C ILE A 4 -17.98 12.98 -55.50
N TYR A 5 -18.41 13.30 -54.26
CA TYR A 5 -19.45 14.32 -54.02
C TYR A 5 -18.99 15.27 -52.91
N SER A 6 -18.97 16.49 -53.36
CA SER A 6 -18.64 17.74 -52.61
C SER A 6 -19.95 18.47 -52.29
N LEU A 7 -19.84 19.42 -51.36
CA LEU A 7 -20.68 20.61 -51.08
C LEU A 7 -21.92 20.38 -50.20
N LEU A 8 -22.29 21.27 -49.32
CA LEU A 8 -22.36 22.74 -49.42
C LEU A 8 -22.40 23.38 -48.03
N PHE A 9 -21.71 24.49 -47.88
CA PHE A 9 -21.85 25.54 -46.87
C PHE A 9 -23.18 26.30 -47.05
N VAL A 10 -23.88 26.57 -45.96
CA VAL A 10 -24.83 27.70 -45.89
C VAL A 10 -24.64 28.47 -44.61
N ALA A 11 -24.05 29.63 -44.72
CA ALA A 11 -24.04 30.67 -43.69
C ALA A 11 -25.37 31.46 -43.76
N LEU A 12 -26.02 31.66 -42.64
CA LEU A 12 -27.05 32.66 -42.49
C LEU A 12 -26.70 33.61 -41.35
N LEU A 13 -26.27 34.79 -41.74
CA LEU A 13 -26.22 35.97 -40.90
C LEU A 13 -27.64 36.57 -40.79
N LEU A 14 -28.12 36.76 -39.58
CA LEU A 14 -29.16 37.76 -39.30
C LEU A 14 -28.76 38.55 -38.06
N ALA A 15 -28.50 39.83 -38.26
CA ALA A 15 -28.36 40.82 -37.22
C ALA A 15 -29.74 41.41 -36.91
N ALA A 16 -30.03 41.59 -35.64
CA ALA A 16 -30.96 42.62 -35.18
C ALA A 16 -30.79 42.95 -33.69
N CYS A 17 -30.50 44.15 -33.46
CA CYS A 17 -30.51 45.12 -32.39
C CYS A 17 -31.17 44.81 -31.05
N SER A 18 -30.41 45.17 -30.02
CA SER A 18 -30.69 45.94 -28.79
C SER A 18 -31.98 45.70 -28.00
N ASP A 19 -31.81 45.28 -26.74
CA ASP A 19 -32.30 46.10 -25.62
C ASP A 19 -31.51 45.76 -24.33
N ASN A 20 -31.12 46.82 -23.63
CA ASN A 20 -30.45 46.84 -22.33
C ASN A 20 -31.40 46.35 -21.23
N SER A 21 -31.03 45.26 -20.54
CA SER A 21 -31.42 45.08 -19.15
C SER A 21 -30.29 44.34 -18.41
N SER A 22 -29.65 45.06 -17.51
CA SER A 22 -28.65 44.58 -16.57
C SER A 22 -29.25 43.52 -15.66
N SER A 23 -28.78 42.29 -15.79
CA SER A 23 -28.87 41.26 -14.74
C SER A 23 -27.47 40.90 -14.27
N PRO A 24 -27.24 40.72 -12.98
CA PRO A 24 -25.92 40.41 -12.48
C PRO A 24 -25.51 39.04 -12.97
N ASN A 25 -24.29 38.93 -13.49
CA ASN A 25 -23.60 37.68 -13.73
C ASN A 25 -23.52 36.92 -12.39
N GLU A 26 -24.30 35.88 -12.22
CA GLU A 26 -23.93 34.78 -11.35
C GLU A 26 -22.77 34.08 -12.06
N GLU A 27 -21.55 34.39 -11.65
CA GLU A 27 -20.43 33.49 -11.83
C GLU A 27 -20.82 32.19 -11.11
N ALA A 28 -21.13 31.16 -11.89
CA ALA A 28 -21.22 29.82 -11.38
C ALA A 28 -19.81 29.51 -10.86
N GLU A 29 -19.58 29.70 -9.57
CA GLU A 29 -18.48 29.09 -8.87
C GLU A 29 -18.58 27.57 -9.12
N ASN A 30 -17.71 27.11 -9.98
CA ASN A 30 -17.46 25.69 -10.18
C ASN A 30 -16.73 25.21 -8.92
N THR A 31 -17.44 25.08 -7.81
CA THR A 31 -16.97 24.40 -6.62
C THR A 31 -16.89 22.92 -6.97
N GLN A 32 -15.80 22.56 -7.65
CA GLN A 32 -15.28 21.21 -7.55
C GLN A 32 -15.02 21.00 -6.06
N SER A 33 -15.90 20.27 -5.37
CA SER A 33 -15.64 19.82 -4.01
C SER A 33 -14.42 18.91 -4.12
N THR A 34 -13.25 19.44 -3.83
CA THR A 34 -12.06 18.62 -3.56
C THR A 34 -12.43 17.77 -2.36
N GLN A 35 -12.73 16.50 -2.60
CA GLN A 35 -12.95 15.55 -1.52
C GLN A 35 -11.65 15.52 -0.73
N GLU A 36 -11.69 15.97 0.52
CA GLU A 36 -10.54 15.99 1.39
C GLU A 36 -10.17 14.55 1.72
N SER A 37 -8.93 14.19 1.44
CA SER A 37 -8.39 12.85 1.74
C SER A 37 -8.43 12.59 3.24
N LYS A 38 -8.74 11.33 3.62
CA LYS A 38 -8.82 10.94 5.02
C LYS A 38 -7.65 10.05 5.39
N ILE A 39 -6.97 10.41 6.47
CA ILE A 39 -5.89 9.60 7.02
C ILE A 39 -6.39 8.73 8.17
N PHE A 40 -6.04 7.45 8.11
CA PHE A 40 -6.28 6.43 9.11
C PHE A 40 -4.92 6.02 9.69
N ILE A 41 -4.75 6.23 10.98
CA ILE A 41 -3.49 5.97 11.69
C ILE A 41 -3.73 4.88 12.72
N PHE A 42 -3.11 3.73 12.52
CA PHE A 42 -3.10 2.66 13.49
C PHE A 42 -1.90 2.83 14.41
N GLY A 43 -2.16 2.94 15.70
CA GLY A 43 -1.15 3.00 16.75
C GLY A 43 -1.07 1.69 17.52
N SER A 44 0.12 1.34 18.01
CA SER A 44 0.35 0.14 18.81
C SER A 44 1.51 0.30 19.79
N ASP A 45 1.33 -0.19 21.00
CA ASP A 45 2.38 -0.37 22.02
C ASP A 45 2.82 -1.84 22.15
N TYR A 46 2.46 -2.69 21.17
CA TYR A 46 2.65 -4.15 21.14
C TYR A 46 1.82 -4.94 22.18
N THR A 47 0.92 -4.27 22.92
CA THR A 47 -0.04 -4.90 23.84
C THR A 47 -1.47 -4.55 23.51
N THR A 48 -1.68 -3.34 23.01
CA THR A 48 -2.97 -2.82 22.55
C THR A 48 -2.80 -2.18 21.18
N GLY A 49 -3.89 -2.12 20.42
CA GLY A 49 -3.96 -1.45 19.13
C GLY A 49 -5.12 -0.47 19.08
N GLU A 50 -4.90 0.68 18.48
CA GLU A 50 -5.85 1.77 18.33
C GLU A 50 -5.83 2.30 16.91
N LEU A 51 -6.98 2.37 16.25
CA LEU A 51 -7.13 3.08 14.98
C LEU A 51 -7.73 4.45 15.24
N TYR A 52 -7.00 5.50 14.91
CA TYR A 52 -7.43 6.88 14.95
C TYR A 52 -7.73 7.39 13.53
N ILE A 53 -8.85 8.08 13.37
CA ILE A 53 -9.27 8.69 12.10
C ILE A 53 -9.19 10.20 12.26
N ASN A 54 -8.21 10.80 11.61
CA ASN A 54 -7.85 12.22 11.83
C ASN A 54 -9.02 13.20 11.57
N SER A 55 -9.75 13.01 10.47
CA SER A 55 -10.81 13.94 10.07
C SER A 55 -12.07 13.91 10.94
N THR A 56 -12.27 12.83 11.71
CA THR A 56 -13.49 12.60 12.50
C THR A 56 -13.23 12.50 13.99
N GLU A 57 -11.95 12.49 14.40
CA GLU A 57 -11.51 12.24 15.79
C GLU A 57 -12.09 10.95 16.38
N GLN A 58 -12.42 9.97 15.51
CA GLN A 58 -12.91 8.67 15.95
C GLN A 58 -11.77 7.74 16.28
N THR A 59 -11.99 6.92 17.29
CA THR A 59 -11.05 5.89 17.74
C THR A 59 -11.73 4.54 17.81
N PHE A 60 -11.04 3.50 17.33
CA PHE A 60 -11.45 2.10 17.44
C PHE A 60 -10.33 1.30 18.09
N LEU A 61 -10.67 0.32 18.91
CA LEU A 61 -9.71 -0.60 19.52
C LEU A 61 -9.65 -1.91 18.74
N PHE A 62 -8.45 -2.36 18.42
CA PHE A 62 -8.17 -3.58 17.70
C PHE A 62 -7.01 -4.37 18.31
N ASN A 63 -6.66 -5.51 17.72
CA ASN A 63 -5.48 -6.27 18.13
C ASN A 63 -4.20 -5.43 17.92
N GLN A 64 -3.21 -5.61 18.78
CA GLN A 64 -1.94 -4.87 18.76
C GLN A 64 -1.13 -5.05 17.47
N ASP A 65 -1.28 -6.17 16.77
CA ASP A 65 -0.68 -6.40 15.46
C ASP A 65 -1.76 -6.34 14.38
N SER A 66 -2.13 -5.13 13.99
CA SER A 66 -3.11 -4.89 12.93
C SER A 66 -2.54 -3.99 11.84
N LYS A 67 -3.01 -4.18 10.62
CA LYS A 67 -2.77 -3.28 9.50
C LYS A 67 -4.06 -2.59 9.09
N VAL A 68 -4.00 -1.29 8.82
CA VAL A 68 -5.08 -0.54 8.18
C VAL A 68 -4.75 -0.36 6.70
N ILE A 69 -5.70 -0.65 5.84
CA ILE A 69 -5.52 -0.61 4.39
C ILE A 69 -6.73 0.04 3.73
N ALA A 70 -6.49 1.01 2.85
CA ALA A 70 -7.53 1.57 2.00
C ALA A 70 -7.59 0.76 0.68
N ALA A 71 -8.76 0.24 0.34
CA ALA A 71 -8.97 -0.49 -0.91
C ALA A 71 -10.34 -0.14 -1.51
N GLY A 72 -10.33 0.41 -2.72
CA GLY A 72 -11.51 1.04 -3.32
C GLY A 72 -11.99 2.22 -2.47
N GLU A 73 -13.27 2.28 -2.17
CA GLU A 73 -13.92 3.34 -1.39
C GLU A 73 -14.01 3.02 0.13
N ASN A 74 -13.30 1.99 0.59
CA ASN A 74 -13.44 1.48 1.96
C ASN A 74 -12.08 1.29 2.63
N VAL A 75 -12.13 1.18 3.94
CA VAL A 75 -10.97 0.89 4.77
C VAL A 75 -11.14 -0.47 5.44
N TYR A 76 -10.07 -1.22 5.48
CA TYR A 76 -10.03 -2.55 6.08
C TYR A 76 -8.99 -2.56 7.19
N VAL A 77 -9.33 -3.23 8.29
CA VAL A 77 -8.39 -3.56 9.37
C VAL A 77 -8.15 -5.05 9.33
N LEU A 78 -6.91 -5.42 9.15
CA LEU A 78 -6.45 -6.79 9.18
C LEU A 78 -5.83 -7.05 10.55
N GLU A 79 -6.58 -7.68 11.45
CA GLU A 79 -6.06 -8.12 12.73
C GLU A 79 -5.23 -9.38 12.51
N ARG A 80 -3.95 -9.29 12.81
CA ARG A 80 -2.95 -10.30 12.53
C ARG A 80 -2.72 -11.17 13.76
N TYR A 81 -1.64 -11.78 13.83
CA TYR A 81 -1.08 -12.68 14.83
C TYR A 81 -2.00 -13.03 16.02
N GLY A 82 -2.71 -14.16 15.90
CA GLY A 82 -3.58 -14.72 16.94
C GLY A 82 -4.99 -14.12 17.02
N ALA A 83 -5.31 -13.11 16.23
CA ALA A 83 -6.67 -12.61 16.04
C ALA A 83 -7.26 -13.09 14.72
N ASP A 84 -6.48 -13.05 13.64
CA ASP A 84 -6.81 -13.60 12.32
C ASP A 84 -8.19 -13.16 11.81
N ASN A 85 -8.44 -11.85 11.85
CA ASN A 85 -9.70 -11.24 11.43
C ASN A 85 -9.53 -10.26 10.27
N VAL A 86 -10.57 -10.08 9.49
CA VAL A 86 -10.73 -8.96 8.55
C VAL A 86 -11.96 -8.17 8.94
N ILE A 87 -11.79 -6.86 9.09
CA ILE A 87 -12.84 -5.93 9.49
C ILE A 87 -12.94 -4.85 8.41
N LYS A 88 -14.15 -4.58 7.93
CA LYS A 88 -14.43 -3.49 7.02
C LYS A 88 -15.02 -2.32 7.79
N LEU A 89 -14.41 -1.15 7.59
CA LEU A 89 -14.96 0.14 7.99
C LEU A 89 -15.55 0.84 6.77
N SER A 90 -16.78 1.33 6.89
CA SER A 90 -17.42 2.14 5.86
C SER A 90 -17.93 3.43 6.46
N LYS A 91 -17.97 4.47 5.62
CA LYS A 91 -18.54 5.75 6.03
C LYS A 91 -20.05 5.60 6.26
N GLU A 92 -20.56 6.11 7.36
CA GLU A 92 -21.99 6.21 7.61
C GLU A 92 -22.68 7.08 6.54
N LYS A 93 -23.87 6.67 6.10
CA LYS A 93 -24.54 7.24 4.93
C LYS A 93 -24.79 8.76 5.01
N ASN A 94 -24.95 9.34 6.20
CA ASN A 94 -25.31 10.74 6.39
C ASN A 94 -24.48 11.44 7.48
N ALA A 95 -23.35 10.85 7.84
CA ALA A 95 -22.45 11.40 8.82
C ALA A 95 -21.00 11.32 8.33
N ASP A 96 -20.16 12.23 8.81
CA ASP A 96 -18.72 12.14 8.57
C ASP A 96 -18.09 11.23 9.66
N LYS A 97 -18.59 10.00 9.72
CA LYS A 97 -18.18 8.97 10.68
C LYS A 97 -18.03 7.63 9.98
N TYR A 98 -17.25 6.76 10.60
CA TYR A 98 -17.07 5.39 10.16
C TYR A 98 -17.67 4.42 11.14
N GLU A 99 -18.13 3.27 10.63
CA GLU A 99 -18.68 2.16 11.41
C GLU A 99 -18.14 0.83 10.88
N VAL A 100 -18.15 -0.19 11.72
CA VAL A 100 -17.86 -1.56 11.31
C VAL A 100 -19.03 -2.08 10.48
N SER A 101 -18.81 -2.27 9.18
CA SER A 101 -19.84 -2.81 8.28
C SER A 101 -19.95 -4.32 8.37
N TRP A 102 -18.82 -5.00 8.47
CA TRP A 102 -18.73 -6.44 8.70
C TRP A 102 -17.36 -6.82 9.27
N GLN A 103 -17.32 -7.98 9.91
CA GLN A 103 -16.14 -8.64 10.40
C GLN A 103 -16.20 -10.13 10.07
N ILE A 104 -15.10 -10.73 9.64
CA ILE A 104 -14.97 -12.16 9.43
C ILE A 104 -13.73 -12.68 10.16
N ALA A 105 -13.87 -13.85 10.77
CA ALA A 105 -12.73 -14.61 11.27
C ALA A 105 -12.17 -15.48 10.15
N LEU A 106 -10.85 -15.57 10.09
CA LEU A 106 -10.10 -16.45 9.22
C LEU A 106 -9.69 -17.73 9.95
N GLU A 107 -8.96 -18.62 9.28
CA GLU A 107 -8.35 -19.77 9.92
C GLU A 107 -7.23 -19.35 10.88
N ASP A 108 -7.04 -20.10 11.96
CA ASP A 108 -5.99 -19.83 12.96
C ASP A 108 -4.61 -19.75 12.27
N ALA A 109 -3.82 -18.78 12.69
CA ALA A 109 -2.47 -18.51 12.15
C ALA A 109 -2.44 -18.12 10.66
N SER A 110 -3.56 -17.68 10.07
CA SER A 110 -3.62 -17.19 8.70
C SER A 110 -2.82 -15.91 8.48
N ASN A 111 -2.73 -15.06 9.51
CA ASN A 111 -1.96 -13.83 9.51
C ASN A 111 -2.24 -12.96 8.28
N PRO A 112 -3.44 -12.36 8.14
CA PRO A 112 -3.81 -11.58 6.97
C PRO A 112 -2.85 -10.41 6.78
N SER A 113 -2.44 -10.13 5.53
CA SER A 113 -1.33 -9.22 5.28
C SER A 113 -1.65 -8.05 4.38
N ASP A 114 -2.45 -8.26 3.34
CA ASP A 114 -2.84 -7.20 2.43
C ASP A 114 -4.19 -7.48 1.76
N ILE A 115 -4.87 -6.42 1.31
CA ILE A 115 -6.16 -6.51 0.64
C ILE A 115 -6.20 -5.51 -0.52
N VAL A 116 -6.64 -5.98 -1.70
CA VAL A 116 -6.75 -5.15 -2.89
C VAL A 116 -8.13 -5.30 -3.53
N SER A 117 -8.69 -4.18 -3.98
CA SER A 117 -9.98 -4.15 -4.64
C SER A 117 -9.88 -4.54 -6.11
N ILE A 118 -10.67 -5.54 -6.55
CA ILE A 118 -10.87 -5.81 -7.98
C ILE A 118 -11.84 -4.78 -8.55
N ASN A 119 -12.90 -4.52 -7.79
CA ASN A 119 -13.97 -3.55 -8.03
C ASN A 119 -14.77 -3.37 -6.72
N ASN A 120 -15.84 -2.59 -6.74
CA ASN A 120 -16.66 -2.34 -5.55
C ASN A 120 -17.39 -3.57 -4.99
N GLU A 121 -17.34 -4.72 -5.67
CA GLU A 121 -18.02 -5.96 -5.25
C GLU A 121 -17.06 -7.04 -4.77
N LYS A 122 -15.80 -7.03 -5.20
CA LYS A 122 -14.83 -8.10 -4.97
C LYS A 122 -13.46 -7.60 -4.56
N LEU A 123 -12.84 -8.34 -3.67
CA LEU A 123 -11.51 -8.09 -3.12
C LEU A 123 -10.65 -9.35 -3.23
N TRP A 124 -9.33 -9.17 -3.29
CA TRP A 124 -8.37 -10.23 -2.97
C TRP A 124 -7.70 -9.92 -1.64
N LEU A 125 -7.58 -10.93 -0.79
CA LEU A 125 -6.92 -10.89 0.51
C LEU A 125 -5.73 -11.84 0.50
N SER A 126 -4.53 -11.35 0.82
CA SER A 126 -3.36 -12.18 1.08
C SER A 126 -3.27 -12.58 2.54
N GLN A 127 -2.67 -13.74 2.78
CA GLN A 127 -2.44 -14.31 4.10
C GLN A 127 -1.00 -14.80 4.17
N GLU A 128 -0.21 -14.19 5.05
CA GLU A 128 1.21 -14.54 5.20
C GLU A 128 1.40 -15.95 5.78
N GLY A 129 0.53 -16.35 6.72
CA GLY A 129 0.59 -17.63 7.40
C GLY A 129 -0.09 -18.79 6.68
N ALA A 130 -1.01 -18.51 5.73
CA ALA A 130 -1.77 -19.54 5.02
C ALA A 130 -1.20 -19.85 3.62
N ASP A 131 -1.53 -21.03 3.10
CA ASP A 131 -1.14 -21.47 1.77
C ASP A 131 -2.21 -21.14 0.71
N ASN A 132 -3.00 -20.10 0.94
CA ASN A 132 -4.02 -19.62 0.02
C ASN A 132 -4.18 -18.10 0.04
N ILE A 133 -4.82 -17.56 -0.99
CA ILE A 133 -5.29 -16.19 -1.12
C ILE A 133 -6.79 -16.27 -1.30
N LEU A 134 -7.55 -15.40 -0.63
CA LEU A 134 -9.01 -15.44 -0.64
C LEU A 134 -9.60 -14.34 -1.53
N GLN A 135 -10.59 -14.69 -2.34
CA GLN A 135 -11.47 -13.70 -2.94
C GLN A 135 -12.67 -13.48 -2.03
N LEU A 136 -12.93 -12.25 -1.66
CA LEU A 136 -14.02 -11.87 -0.77
C LEU A 136 -15.06 -11.05 -1.52
N ASP A 137 -16.32 -11.23 -1.13
CA ASP A 137 -17.39 -10.29 -1.44
C ASP A 137 -17.20 -9.02 -0.61
N ALA A 138 -17.02 -7.88 -1.28
CA ALA A 138 -16.69 -6.60 -0.63
C ALA A 138 -17.82 -6.05 0.26
N ASN A 139 -19.08 -6.52 0.06
CA ASN A 139 -20.24 -6.05 0.82
C ASN A 139 -20.53 -6.88 2.06
N THR A 140 -20.14 -8.16 2.05
CA THR A 140 -20.50 -9.11 3.10
C THR A 140 -19.32 -9.78 3.79
N GLY A 141 -18.11 -9.66 3.24
CA GLY A 141 -16.91 -10.38 3.70
C GLY A 141 -16.92 -11.88 3.36
N LYS A 142 -17.95 -12.40 2.69
CA LYS A 142 -18.05 -13.82 2.37
C LYS A 142 -16.93 -14.24 1.42
N VAL A 143 -16.26 -15.36 1.73
CA VAL A 143 -15.29 -15.99 0.82
C VAL A 143 -16.04 -16.52 -0.42
N LEU A 144 -15.63 -16.05 -1.59
CA LEU A 144 -16.18 -16.44 -2.91
C LEU A 144 -15.33 -17.50 -3.57
N GLU A 145 -14.01 -17.35 -3.49
CA GLU A 145 -13.02 -18.19 -4.17
C GLU A 145 -11.70 -18.20 -3.39
N GLN A 146 -10.85 -19.17 -3.68
CA GLN A 146 -9.49 -19.22 -3.13
C GLN A 146 -8.48 -19.71 -4.16
N ILE A 147 -7.29 -19.12 -4.15
CA ILE A 147 -6.14 -19.55 -4.92
C ILE A 147 -5.19 -20.29 -4.00
N ASN A 148 -4.90 -21.57 -4.31
CA ASN A 148 -3.88 -22.33 -3.59
C ASN A 148 -2.48 -21.94 -4.06
N ILE A 149 -1.64 -21.48 -3.12
CA ILE A 149 -0.25 -21.07 -3.36
C ILE A 149 0.79 -22.00 -2.74
N GLN A 150 0.35 -23.13 -2.16
CA GLN A 150 1.21 -24.12 -1.49
C GLN A 150 2.39 -24.60 -2.36
N LYS A 151 2.22 -24.66 -3.68
CA LYS A 151 3.28 -25.04 -4.63
C LYS A 151 4.52 -24.15 -4.59
N PHE A 152 4.40 -22.93 -4.06
CA PHE A 152 5.51 -21.98 -3.97
C PHE A 152 6.23 -22.03 -2.63
N LYS A 153 5.69 -22.74 -1.66
CA LYS A 153 6.26 -22.95 -0.35
C LYS A 153 7.63 -23.62 -0.46
N ASP A 154 8.58 -23.20 0.36
CA ASP A 154 9.79 -23.99 0.56
C ASP A 154 9.44 -25.31 1.24
N LYS A 155 10.17 -26.37 0.91
CA LYS A 155 9.93 -27.70 1.52
C LYS A 155 10.05 -27.72 3.05
N ASN A 156 10.80 -26.76 3.63
CA ASN A 156 10.97 -26.57 5.06
C ASN A 156 10.22 -25.32 5.56
N GLY A 157 9.48 -24.62 4.66
CA GLY A 157 8.77 -23.40 4.98
C GLY A 157 7.44 -23.66 5.69
N LEU A 158 6.99 -22.68 6.47
CA LEU A 158 5.66 -22.71 7.10
C LEU A 158 4.57 -22.41 6.07
N SER A 159 4.78 -21.38 5.27
CA SER A 159 3.86 -20.98 4.18
C SER A 159 4.63 -20.40 2.99
N ALA A 160 3.91 -20.11 1.91
CA ALA A 160 4.45 -19.35 0.79
C ALA A 160 4.71 -17.88 1.17
N GLY A 161 4.05 -17.36 2.21
CA GLY A 161 4.22 -16.01 2.75
C GLY A 161 3.73 -14.94 1.79
N ALA A 162 2.44 -14.92 1.46
CA ALA A 162 1.84 -13.89 0.62
C ALA A 162 1.68 -12.59 1.42
N VAL A 163 2.53 -11.60 1.18
CA VAL A 163 2.65 -10.39 2.00
C VAL A 163 2.05 -9.14 1.40
N ASP A 164 1.96 -9.06 0.07
CA ASP A 164 1.45 -7.87 -0.61
C ASP A 164 0.77 -8.25 -1.93
N LEU A 165 -0.21 -7.48 -2.35
CA LEU A 165 -1.02 -7.66 -3.54
C LEU A 165 -1.06 -6.36 -4.34
N GLU A 166 -0.95 -6.48 -5.67
CA GLU A 166 -1.21 -5.36 -6.56
C GLU A 166 -2.02 -5.82 -7.77
N ILE A 167 -2.85 -4.94 -8.31
CA ILE A 167 -3.60 -5.22 -9.54
C ILE A 167 -3.20 -4.21 -10.61
N LYS A 168 -2.80 -4.74 -11.78
CA LYS A 168 -2.60 -3.93 -12.98
C LYS A 168 -3.29 -4.61 -14.16
N ASN A 169 -4.17 -3.87 -14.82
CA ASN A 169 -5.01 -4.40 -15.90
C ASN A 169 -5.79 -5.64 -15.44
N ASP A 170 -5.59 -6.79 -16.09
CA ASP A 170 -6.24 -8.05 -15.73
C ASP A 170 -5.35 -8.98 -14.88
N THR A 171 -4.21 -8.48 -14.41
CA THR A 171 -3.25 -9.26 -13.64
C THR A 171 -3.30 -8.89 -12.16
N LEU A 172 -3.47 -9.91 -11.33
CA LEU A 172 -3.21 -9.87 -9.89
C LEU A 172 -1.76 -10.31 -9.67
N PHE A 173 -0.95 -9.45 -9.09
CA PHE A 173 0.41 -9.73 -8.65
C PHE A 173 0.37 -10.11 -7.17
N VAL A 174 1.08 -11.18 -6.82
CA VAL A 174 1.15 -11.72 -5.46
C VAL A 174 2.61 -11.82 -5.05
N LEU A 175 2.99 -11.07 -4.03
CA LEU A 175 4.35 -11.04 -3.52
C LEU A 175 4.54 -12.11 -2.44
N LEU A 176 5.51 -13.01 -2.63
CA LEU A 176 5.75 -14.15 -1.77
C LEU A 176 7.14 -14.08 -1.11
N GLN A 177 7.18 -14.10 0.22
CA GLN A 177 8.44 -14.07 0.99
C GLN A 177 9.12 -15.43 1.05
N ARG A 178 8.38 -16.54 1.06
CA ARG A 178 8.88 -17.91 1.16
C ARG A 178 9.73 -18.13 2.41
N TYR A 179 9.21 -17.70 3.55
CA TYR A 179 9.90 -17.78 4.84
C TYR A 179 9.81 -19.17 5.48
N ALA A 180 10.70 -19.42 6.42
CA ALA A 180 10.68 -20.56 7.30
C ALA A 180 10.89 -20.10 8.75
N PHE A 181 10.50 -20.94 9.70
CA PHE A 181 10.67 -20.67 11.14
C PHE A 181 11.59 -21.70 11.76
N ASP A 182 12.60 -21.23 12.50
CA ASP A 182 13.49 -22.03 13.30
C ASP A 182 12.93 -22.12 14.72
N SER A 183 12.37 -23.27 15.08
CA SER A 183 11.75 -23.48 16.40
C SER A 183 12.78 -23.58 17.53
N GLU A 184 14.05 -23.85 17.25
CA GLU A 184 15.11 -23.89 18.26
C GLU A 184 15.59 -22.47 18.60
N LYS A 185 15.64 -21.59 17.60
CA LYS A 185 16.05 -20.19 17.75
C LYS A 185 14.89 -19.23 17.96
N PHE A 186 13.65 -19.69 17.80
CA PHE A 186 12.45 -18.87 17.80
C PHE A 186 12.56 -17.67 16.82
N SER A 187 13.05 -17.92 15.61
CA SER A 187 13.29 -16.87 14.62
C SER A 187 12.80 -17.24 13.23
N THR A 188 12.27 -16.24 12.53
CA THR A 188 11.95 -16.36 11.10
C THR A 188 13.22 -16.17 10.27
N TYR A 189 13.39 -17.00 9.25
CA TYR A 189 14.49 -16.87 8.31
C TYR A 189 14.01 -17.07 6.87
N TYR A 190 14.79 -16.60 5.92
CA TYR A 190 14.44 -16.56 4.49
C TYR A 190 15.43 -17.41 3.70
N PRO A 191 15.18 -18.73 3.56
CA PRO A 191 16.12 -19.65 2.90
C PRO A 191 16.24 -19.32 1.40
N ASN A 192 15.15 -18.89 0.78
CA ASN A 192 15.06 -18.61 -0.65
C ASN A 192 14.88 -17.14 -0.94
N LYS A 193 15.11 -16.77 -2.19
CA LYS A 193 14.69 -15.50 -2.75
C LYS A 193 13.17 -15.41 -2.79
N GLY A 194 12.64 -14.21 -2.72
CA GLY A 194 11.23 -13.94 -2.91
C GLY A 194 10.74 -14.37 -4.30
N LEU A 195 9.45 -14.47 -4.46
CA LEU A 195 8.79 -14.82 -5.70
C LEU A 195 7.62 -13.87 -5.97
N LEU A 196 7.45 -13.49 -7.22
CA LEU A 196 6.25 -12.84 -7.70
C LEU A 196 5.41 -13.86 -8.46
N ALA A 197 4.19 -14.14 -8.00
CA ALA A 197 3.24 -15.00 -8.70
C ALA A 197 2.16 -14.14 -9.37
N LEU A 198 1.80 -14.48 -10.61
CA LEU A 198 0.87 -13.74 -11.45
C LEU A 198 -0.37 -14.57 -11.69
N TYR A 199 -1.53 -13.96 -11.52
CA TYR A 199 -2.83 -14.57 -11.73
C TYR A 199 -3.75 -13.64 -12.52
N ASN A 200 -4.74 -14.19 -13.19
CA ASN A 200 -5.86 -13.40 -13.70
C ASN A 200 -6.69 -12.90 -12.52
N LYS A 201 -6.86 -11.58 -12.39
CA LYS A 201 -7.53 -10.97 -11.23
C LYS A 201 -9.00 -11.39 -11.05
N ASN A 202 -9.68 -11.77 -12.13
CA ASN A 202 -11.11 -12.11 -12.09
C ASN A 202 -11.34 -13.60 -11.85
N SER A 203 -10.54 -14.47 -12.49
CA SER A 203 -10.72 -15.93 -12.45
C SER A 203 -9.77 -16.64 -11.48
N GLY A 204 -8.76 -15.96 -10.91
CA GLY A 204 -7.74 -16.62 -10.12
C GLY A 204 -6.86 -17.61 -10.90
N GLU A 205 -6.98 -17.65 -12.23
CA GLU A 205 -6.16 -18.53 -13.07
C GLU A 205 -4.69 -18.14 -13.01
N PHE A 206 -3.83 -19.13 -12.77
CA PHE A 206 -2.39 -18.94 -12.73
C PHE A 206 -1.85 -18.57 -14.12
N LEU A 207 -1.05 -17.51 -14.20
CA LEU A 207 -0.45 -17.01 -15.44
C LEU A 207 1.05 -17.34 -15.51
N ASP A 208 1.83 -16.89 -14.50
CA ASP A 208 3.29 -17.02 -14.51
C ASP A 208 3.90 -16.81 -13.12
N THR A 209 5.21 -17.00 -13.02
CA THR A 209 6.03 -16.62 -11.84
C THR A 209 7.33 -15.97 -12.23
N LEU A 210 7.80 -15.06 -11.39
CA LEU A 210 9.13 -14.47 -11.48
C LEU A 210 9.89 -14.68 -10.17
N SER A 211 11.09 -15.22 -10.25
CA SER A 211 12.01 -15.27 -9.10
C SER A 211 12.67 -13.90 -8.93
N LEU A 212 12.56 -13.32 -7.73
CA LEU A 212 13.20 -12.07 -7.37
C LEU A 212 14.73 -12.24 -7.20
N LEU A 213 15.44 -11.16 -7.18
CA LEU A 213 16.87 -11.14 -6.85
C LEU A 213 17.07 -11.07 -5.34
N SER A 214 16.13 -10.44 -4.62
CA SER A 214 16.15 -10.20 -3.17
C SER A 214 15.52 -11.34 -2.36
N LYS A 215 15.73 -11.26 -1.07
CA LYS A 215 15.06 -12.05 -0.01
C LYS A 215 14.19 -11.13 0.84
N ASN A 216 13.21 -11.72 1.52
CA ASN A 216 12.30 -11.00 2.41
C ASN A 216 11.72 -9.73 1.75
N PRO A 217 11.01 -9.85 0.61
CA PRO A 217 10.31 -8.73 0.06
C PRO A 217 9.20 -8.29 1.01
N THR A 218 9.01 -6.97 1.17
CA THR A 218 8.09 -6.38 2.15
C THR A 218 6.91 -5.66 1.51
N ALA A 219 7.12 -5.10 0.32
CA ALA A 219 6.08 -4.36 -0.39
C ALA A 219 6.33 -4.37 -1.90
N MET A 220 5.27 -4.20 -2.66
CA MET A 220 5.33 -3.85 -4.08
C MET A 220 4.35 -2.71 -4.37
N LYS A 221 4.72 -1.84 -5.31
CA LYS A 221 3.90 -0.69 -5.70
C LYS A 221 4.00 -0.44 -7.19
N ILE A 222 2.88 -0.04 -7.77
CA ILE A 222 2.80 0.38 -9.16
C ILE A 222 2.93 1.89 -9.23
N SER A 223 3.92 2.36 -9.98
CA SER A 223 4.12 3.78 -10.30
C SER A 223 4.51 3.92 -11.76
N ASN A 224 3.92 4.87 -12.48
CA ASN A 224 4.20 5.12 -13.91
C ASN A 224 4.24 3.84 -14.76
N ASP A 225 3.22 2.98 -14.60
CA ASP A 225 3.11 1.70 -15.31
C ASP A 225 4.21 0.66 -15.02
N LYS A 226 5.08 0.90 -14.06
CA LYS A 226 6.11 -0.03 -13.63
C LYS A 226 5.78 -0.61 -12.26
N LEU A 227 6.12 -1.87 -12.05
CA LEU A 227 5.99 -2.54 -10.75
C LEU A 227 7.35 -2.52 -10.04
N TYR A 228 7.38 -1.90 -8.88
CA TYR A 228 8.54 -1.82 -7.99
C TYR A 228 8.35 -2.74 -6.80
N ILE A 229 9.40 -3.45 -6.41
CA ILE A 229 9.39 -4.41 -5.31
C ILE A 229 10.47 -4.01 -4.32
N ALA A 230 10.07 -3.73 -3.10
CA ALA A 230 10.94 -3.38 -1.99
C ALA A 230 11.24 -4.60 -1.13
N SER A 231 12.48 -4.70 -0.65
CA SER A 231 12.91 -5.85 0.14
C SER A 231 13.76 -5.43 1.33
N LEU A 232 13.42 -6.00 2.49
CA LEU A 232 14.15 -5.79 3.75
C LEU A 232 15.47 -6.58 3.79
N GLY A 233 15.50 -7.73 3.13
CA GLY A 233 16.59 -8.70 3.25
C GLY A 233 16.47 -9.58 4.50
N PRO A 234 17.35 -10.56 4.66
CA PRO A 234 17.36 -11.42 5.83
C PRO A 234 17.84 -10.65 7.06
N TYR A 235 17.27 -10.96 8.22
CA TYR A 235 17.80 -10.48 9.50
C TYR A 235 19.10 -11.23 9.84
N ASN A 236 20.03 -10.55 10.47
CA ASN A 236 21.20 -11.15 11.11
C ASN A 236 20.90 -11.52 12.57
N ASP A 237 21.88 -12.16 13.25
CA ASP A 237 21.73 -12.59 14.64
C ASP A 237 21.52 -11.45 15.66
N SER A 238 21.70 -10.20 15.24
CA SER A 238 21.49 -8.99 16.07
C SER A 238 20.23 -8.22 15.68
N TYR A 239 19.32 -8.83 14.91
CA TYR A 239 18.11 -8.21 14.35
C TYR A 239 18.38 -7.01 13.44
N GLY A 240 19.63 -6.76 13.07
CA GLY A 240 19.97 -5.87 11.98
C GLY A 240 19.82 -6.58 10.65
N THR A 241 20.01 -5.86 9.56
CA THR A 241 20.01 -6.45 8.22
C THR A 241 21.41 -6.48 7.65
N ASP A 242 21.76 -7.58 6.97
CA ASP A 242 23.06 -7.69 6.33
C ASP A 242 23.18 -6.71 5.16
N ALA A 243 24.37 -6.12 5.01
CA ALA A 243 24.69 -5.19 3.93
C ALA A 243 24.97 -5.92 2.60
N ASP A 244 24.28 -7.02 2.36
CA ASP A 244 24.47 -7.81 1.15
C ASP A 244 23.61 -7.30 -0.03
N SER A 245 23.78 -7.92 -1.18
CA SER A 245 23.08 -7.59 -2.42
C SER A 245 21.70 -8.23 -2.54
N LEU A 246 21.15 -8.80 -1.46
CA LEU A 246 19.88 -9.53 -1.46
C LEU A 246 18.71 -8.68 -0.96
N ARG A 247 18.82 -7.35 -1.02
CA ARG A 247 17.81 -6.37 -0.61
C ARG A 247 17.91 -5.09 -1.44
N GLY A 248 16.86 -4.29 -1.46
CA GLY A 248 16.80 -3.04 -2.20
C GLY A 248 15.48 -2.90 -2.94
N ILE A 249 15.44 -2.10 -3.99
CA ILE A 249 14.28 -1.94 -4.87
C ILE A 249 14.57 -2.62 -6.20
N GLU A 250 13.75 -3.62 -6.54
CA GLU A 250 13.73 -4.25 -7.84
C GLU A 250 12.59 -3.66 -8.69
N ILE A 251 12.82 -3.56 -9.99
CA ILE A 251 11.77 -3.27 -10.96
C ILE A 251 11.47 -4.53 -11.77
N PHE A 252 10.19 -4.81 -11.96
CA PHE A 252 9.74 -5.89 -12.82
C PHE A 252 9.62 -5.43 -14.28
N ASP A 253 10.34 -6.13 -15.16
CA ASP A 253 10.21 -5.99 -16.61
C ASP A 253 9.33 -7.10 -17.18
N ALA A 254 8.07 -6.77 -17.46
CA ALA A 254 7.09 -7.72 -18.00
C ALA A 254 7.47 -8.26 -19.39
N LYS A 255 8.27 -7.53 -20.18
CA LYS A 255 8.65 -7.95 -21.53
C LYS A 255 9.65 -9.11 -21.51
N ASN A 256 10.52 -9.12 -20.52
CA ASN A 256 11.60 -10.09 -20.41
C ASN A 256 11.37 -11.10 -19.28
N SER A 257 10.27 -10.99 -18.51
CA SER A 257 9.98 -11.76 -17.30
C SER A 257 11.17 -11.80 -16.35
N LYS A 258 11.79 -10.64 -16.12
CA LYS A 258 12.97 -10.48 -15.26
C LYS A 258 12.81 -9.27 -14.36
N SER A 259 13.50 -9.32 -13.22
CA SER A 259 13.72 -8.14 -12.39
C SER A 259 15.20 -7.72 -12.40
N HIS A 260 15.44 -6.47 -12.07
CA HIS A 260 16.77 -5.96 -11.78
C HIS A 260 16.68 -4.90 -10.69
N PHE A 261 17.75 -4.76 -9.89
CA PHE A 261 17.80 -3.70 -8.91
C PHE A 261 17.94 -2.34 -9.61
N ILE A 262 17.12 -1.39 -9.21
CA ILE A 262 17.32 0.04 -9.53
C ILE A 262 18.20 0.69 -8.46
N ILE A 263 18.10 0.23 -7.20
CA ILE A 263 18.96 0.66 -6.11
C ILE A 263 19.09 -0.50 -5.11
N SER A 264 20.32 -0.80 -4.71
CA SER A 264 20.60 -1.88 -3.77
C SER A 264 20.50 -1.42 -2.31
N GLY A 265 20.26 -2.35 -1.38
CA GLY A 265 20.31 -2.05 0.04
C GLY A 265 21.69 -1.61 0.52
N LYS A 266 22.76 -1.96 -0.21
CA LYS A 266 24.10 -1.44 0.06
C LYS A 266 24.19 0.08 -0.21
N GLU A 267 23.59 0.54 -1.31
CA GLU A 267 23.54 1.96 -1.67
C GLU A 267 22.61 2.74 -0.73
N LEU A 268 21.51 2.12 -0.29
CA LEU A 268 20.59 2.69 0.70
C LEU A 268 21.13 2.66 2.14
N GLY A 269 22.11 1.82 2.42
CA GLY A 269 22.66 1.61 3.77
C GLY A 269 21.77 0.77 4.70
N GLY A 270 20.78 0.08 4.16
CA GLY A 270 19.83 -0.73 4.95
C GLY A 270 18.85 -1.51 4.07
N GLY A 271 17.94 -2.24 4.70
CA GLY A 271 16.81 -2.88 4.05
C GLY A 271 15.58 -2.00 4.05
N ILE A 272 14.59 -2.28 3.22
CA ILE A 272 13.37 -1.47 3.12
C ILE A 272 12.29 -2.10 3.98
N TYR A 273 11.89 -1.39 5.04
CA TYR A 273 10.84 -1.81 5.97
C TYR A 273 9.45 -1.39 5.49
N ALA A 274 9.28 -0.12 5.13
CA ALA A 274 8.05 0.44 4.58
C ALA A 274 8.36 1.14 3.25
N PHE A 275 7.42 1.10 2.31
CA PHE A 275 7.62 1.61 0.96
C PHE A 275 6.31 2.11 0.36
N VAL A 276 6.31 3.34 -0.11
CA VAL A 276 5.19 3.96 -0.85
C VAL A 276 5.71 4.72 -2.06
N THR A 277 4.87 4.88 -3.07
CA THR A 277 5.24 5.59 -4.31
C THR A 277 4.20 6.65 -4.64
N SER A 278 4.62 7.74 -5.27
CA SER A 278 3.72 8.57 -6.07
C SER A 278 3.23 7.78 -7.29
N THR A 279 1.99 7.99 -7.69
CA THR A 279 1.44 7.43 -8.94
C THR A 279 1.69 8.32 -10.14
N THR A 280 1.98 9.61 -9.93
CA THR A 280 2.16 10.65 -10.96
C THR A 280 3.63 10.96 -11.23
N GLU A 281 4.48 10.93 -10.20
CA GLU A 281 5.91 11.24 -10.27
C GLU A 281 6.75 9.97 -10.07
N PRO A 282 7.96 9.87 -10.66
CA PRO A 282 8.84 8.72 -10.46
C PRO A 282 9.56 8.79 -9.10
N ILE A 283 8.81 9.02 -8.03
CA ILE A 283 9.31 9.19 -6.67
C ILE A 283 8.73 8.13 -5.76
N ALA A 284 9.57 7.61 -4.88
CA ALA A 284 9.20 6.75 -3.77
C ALA A 284 9.70 7.29 -2.45
N PHE A 285 9.08 6.83 -1.37
CA PHE A 285 9.53 7.07 -0.01
C PHE A 285 9.65 5.73 0.70
N ALA A 286 10.73 5.59 1.47
CA ALA A 286 11.05 4.35 2.15
C ALA A 286 11.59 4.59 3.56
N ALA A 287 11.18 3.75 4.52
CA ALA A 287 11.85 3.58 5.79
C ALA A 287 13.02 2.61 5.60
N ILE A 288 14.25 3.10 5.74
CA ILE A 288 15.46 2.30 5.51
C ILE A 288 15.94 1.71 6.83
N TYR A 289 15.51 0.49 7.10
CA TYR A 289 15.82 -0.23 8.32
C TYR A 289 17.32 -0.60 8.41
N LYS A 290 17.96 -0.12 9.44
CA LYS A 290 19.34 -0.46 9.78
C LYS A 290 19.41 -1.36 11.01
N SER A 291 18.62 -1.03 12.03
CA SER A 291 18.42 -1.77 13.27
C SER A 291 17.14 -1.33 13.95
N PHE A 292 16.71 -2.01 14.98
CA PHE A 292 15.54 -1.61 15.77
C PHE A 292 15.66 -0.17 16.29
N GLY A 293 14.67 0.66 15.99
CA GLY A 293 14.64 2.09 16.34
C GLY A 293 15.56 2.98 15.48
N ASP A 294 16.09 2.47 14.38
CA ASP A 294 16.90 3.23 13.40
C ASP A 294 16.46 2.88 11.98
N ALA A 295 15.42 3.55 11.54
CA ALA A 295 14.86 3.43 10.20
C ALA A 295 14.57 4.81 9.60
N PRO A 296 15.60 5.58 9.21
CA PRO A 296 15.42 6.92 8.66
C PRO A 296 14.58 6.91 7.39
N LEU A 297 13.79 7.99 7.23
CA LEU A 297 13.00 8.22 6.03
C LEU A 297 13.90 8.65 4.87
N THR A 298 13.71 8.02 3.72
CA THR A 298 14.49 8.29 2.51
C THR A 298 13.55 8.50 1.31
N GLN A 299 13.74 9.60 0.60
CA GLN A 299 13.15 9.85 -0.71
C GLN A 299 14.03 9.21 -1.79
N ILE A 300 13.43 8.57 -2.78
CA ILE A 300 14.11 7.83 -3.83
C ILE A 300 13.57 8.29 -5.19
N ASP A 301 14.46 8.72 -6.06
CA ASP A 301 14.19 8.97 -7.46
C ASP A 301 14.26 7.63 -8.21
N LEU A 302 13.11 7.14 -8.66
CA LEU A 302 12.94 5.85 -9.32
C LEU A 302 13.45 5.85 -10.78
N GLU A 303 13.64 7.02 -11.37
CA GLU A 303 14.15 7.15 -12.73
C GLU A 303 15.69 7.22 -12.76
N ASN A 304 16.26 8.03 -11.87
CA ASN A 304 17.71 8.28 -11.82
C ASN A 304 18.43 7.38 -10.80
N SER A 305 17.72 6.53 -10.07
CA SER A 305 18.28 5.61 -9.05
C SER A 305 19.08 6.36 -7.97
N SER A 306 18.64 7.55 -7.60
CA SER A 306 19.26 8.37 -6.56
C SER A 306 18.40 8.44 -5.32
N ASN A 307 19.00 8.73 -4.17
CA ASN A 307 18.27 8.82 -2.91
C ASN A 307 18.72 10.01 -2.05
N LYS A 308 17.83 10.48 -1.19
CA LYS A 308 18.05 11.58 -0.26
C LYS A 308 17.37 11.27 1.07
N ILE A 309 18.10 11.33 2.17
CA ILE A 309 17.51 11.22 3.50
C ILE A 309 16.69 12.48 3.77
N ILE A 310 15.48 12.31 4.30
CA ILE A 310 14.64 13.38 4.81
C ILE A 310 14.98 13.55 6.28
N GLU A 311 15.65 14.66 6.60
CA GLU A 311 16.08 14.98 7.95
C GLU A 311 14.88 15.22 8.88
N GLY A 312 15.02 14.83 10.15
CA GLY A 312 13.99 15.06 11.17
C GLY A 312 13.11 13.86 11.49
N VAL A 313 13.22 12.76 10.71
CA VAL A 313 12.57 11.47 10.97
C VAL A 313 13.66 10.42 11.21
N GLN A 314 13.75 9.91 12.43
CA GLN A 314 14.76 8.92 12.78
C GLN A 314 14.29 7.49 12.61
N ASP A 315 13.02 7.22 12.91
CA ASP A 315 12.46 5.87 12.94
C ASP A 315 11.07 5.82 12.27
N ALA A 316 11.06 5.74 10.93
CA ALA A 316 9.84 5.67 10.13
C ALA A 316 9.16 4.28 10.15
N GLU A 317 9.45 3.41 11.14
CA GLU A 317 8.76 2.11 11.31
C GLU A 317 7.29 2.28 11.70
N GLY A 318 6.85 3.49 12.04
CA GLY A 318 5.45 3.82 12.31
C GLY A 318 4.53 3.81 11.08
N GLY A 319 5.07 3.45 9.91
CA GLY A 319 4.32 3.35 8.66
C GLY A 319 4.41 4.59 7.78
N LEU A 320 4.13 4.39 6.51
CA LEU A 320 4.08 5.42 5.48
C LEU A 320 2.76 5.33 4.71
N ALA A 321 2.16 6.47 4.39
CA ALA A 321 1.03 6.55 3.46
C ALA A 321 1.19 7.77 2.56
N PHE A 322 0.96 7.61 1.26
CA PHE A 322 1.08 8.71 0.30
C PHE A 322 -0.28 9.05 -0.29
N ASP A 323 -0.68 10.30 -0.12
CA ASP A 323 -1.86 10.85 -0.75
C ASP A 323 -1.51 11.38 -2.15
N ASN A 324 -1.95 10.68 -3.17
CA ASN A 324 -1.71 11.05 -4.57
C ASN A 324 -2.55 12.23 -5.05
N VAL A 325 -3.55 12.68 -4.29
CA VAL A 325 -4.39 13.84 -4.63
C VAL A 325 -3.73 15.13 -4.16
N SER A 326 -3.32 15.17 -2.91
CA SER A 326 -2.62 16.32 -2.31
C SER A 326 -1.10 16.27 -2.47
N GLU A 327 -0.54 15.16 -2.95
CA GLU A 327 0.91 14.89 -3.02
C GLU A 327 1.59 14.99 -1.64
N THR A 328 0.88 14.55 -0.60
CA THR A 328 1.34 14.58 0.78
C THR A 328 1.76 13.18 1.25
N LEU A 329 2.95 13.06 1.78
CA LEU A 329 3.40 11.87 2.50
C LEU A 329 3.08 12.02 3.98
N TYR A 330 2.41 11.02 4.55
CA TYR A 330 2.21 10.84 5.98
C TYR A 330 3.23 9.85 6.52
N ILE A 331 3.81 10.15 7.69
CA ILE A 331 4.96 9.43 8.23
C ILE A 331 4.74 9.19 9.72
N GLY A 332 4.74 7.93 10.13
CA GLY A 332 4.77 7.54 11.53
C GLY A 332 6.22 7.42 12.02
N ASP A 333 6.63 8.28 12.93
CA ASP A 333 7.94 8.20 13.59
C ASP A 333 7.77 7.53 14.96
N ARG A 334 8.48 6.42 15.17
CA ARG A 334 8.50 5.65 16.41
C ARG A 334 9.73 5.92 17.28
N THR A 335 10.44 7.02 17.05
CA THR A 335 11.57 7.41 17.88
C THR A 335 11.18 7.41 19.35
N TYR A 336 11.76 6.51 20.13
CA TYR A 336 11.37 6.25 21.52
C TYR A 336 11.35 7.52 22.37
N GLY A 337 10.20 7.77 23.02
CA GLY A 337 9.95 8.96 23.83
C GLY A 337 9.72 10.25 23.04
N ASN A 338 9.61 10.17 21.71
CA ASN A 338 9.31 11.30 20.83
C ASN A 338 8.46 10.86 19.63
N GLU A 339 7.60 9.87 19.84
CA GLU A 339 6.73 9.31 18.83
C GLU A 339 5.79 10.37 18.25
N LYS A 340 5.70 10.46 16.91
CA LYS A 340 4.95 11.50 16.20
C LYS A 340 4.43 11.00 14.86
N VAL A 341 3.48 11.75 14.35
CA VAL A 341 3.10 11.69 12.94
C VAL A 341 3.51 12.98 12.26
N TYR A 342 4.14 12.85 11.10
CA TYR A 342 4.54 13.99 10.28
C TYR A 342 3.82 13.94 8.92
N THR A 343 3.79 15.10 8.29
CA THR A 343 3.51 15.26 6.86
C THR A 343 4.76 15.78 6.16
N TRP A 344 4.99 15.31 4.94
CA TRP A 344 6.01 15.83 4.05
C TRP A 344 5.37 16.24 2.73
N GLN A 345 5.50 17.51 2.40
CA GLN A 345 4.98 18.09 1.18
C GLN A 345 5.86 19.28 0.76
N ASN A 346 6.11 19.47 -0.53
CA ASN A 346 6.90 20.59 -1.06
C ASN A 346 8.27 20.78 -0.35
N ASP A 347 9.00 19.68 -0.08
CA ASP A 347 10.26 19.66 0.67
C ASP A 347 10.17 20.23 2.10
N SER A 348 8.96 20.26 2.69
CA SER A 348 8.71 20.69 4.08
C SER A 348 8.21 19.53 4.94
N LEU A 349 8.83 19.34 6.11
CA LEU A 349 8.39 18.40 7.13
C LEU A 349 7.62 19.15 8.21
N GLU A 350 6.37 18.77 8.45
CA GLU A 350 5.50 19.37 9.44
C GLU A 350 4.95 18.30 10.39
N THR A 351 4.72 18.65 11.66
CA THR A 351 4.07 17.73 12.61
C THR A 351 2.57 17.74 12.38
N LEU A 352 1.98 16.56 12.18
CA LEU A 352 0.53 16.39 12.16
C LEU A 352 0.01 16.40 13.59
N ASP A 353 -1.12 17.06 13.83
CA ASP A 353 -1.83 17.00 15.12
C ASP A 353 -2.51 15.63 15.26
N TYR A 354 -1.76 14.66 15.76
CA TYR A 354 -2.20 13.30 16.00
C TYR A 354 -2.70 13.14 17.43
N GLN A 355 -3.99 12.87 17.60
CA GLN A 355 -4.66 12.75 18.89
C GLN A 355 -4.81 11.29 19.37
N GLY A 356 -4.24 10.33 18.64
CA GLY A 356 -4.17 8.93 19.09
C GLY A 356 -3.29 8.79 20.33
N THR A 357 -3.58 7.79 21.15
CA THR A 357 -2.92 7.60 22.46
C THR A 357 -1.72 6.66 22.38
N LEU A 358 -1.58 5.93 21.27
CA LEU A 358 -0.52 4.94 21.07
C LEU A 358 0.47 5.39 19.98
N PRO A 359 1.74 4.97 20.05
CA PRO A 359 2.73 5.23 19.00
C PRO A 359 2.24 4.78 17.63
N PRO A 360 2.45 5.55 16.54
CA PRO A 360 2.02 5.16 15.20
C PRO A 360 2.69 3.83 14.78
N TYR A 361 1.97 2.99 14.08
CA TYR A 361 2.44 1.66 13.70
C TYR A 361 2.20 1.34 12.22
N ASN A 362 1.07 1.78 11.68
CA ASN A 362 0.70 1.62 10.28
C ASN A 362 -0.33 2.70 9.91
N MET A 363 -0.43 3.05 8.65
CA MET A 363 -1.38 4.07 8.21
C MET A 363 -1.87 3.86 6.79
N ALA A 364 -3.05 4.42 6.48
CA ALA A 364 -3.64 4.42 5.15
C ALA A 364 -4.31 5.75 4.84
N VAL A 365 -4.32 6.11 3.57
CA VAL A 365 -5.06 7.27 3.02
C VAL A 365 -6.21 6.76 2.17
N LEU A 366 -7.41 7.30 2.40
CA LEU A 366 -8.58 7.11 1.56
C LEU A 366 -8.90 8.43 0.86
N ASN A 367 -8.87 8.41 -0.47
CA ASN A 367 -9.14 9.55 -1.35
C ASN A 367 -10.61 9.58 -1.80
#